data_e1dcec5f7c7b687bdf6a4fbce828093a
#
_entry.id   e1dcec5f7c7b687bdf6a4fbce828093a
#
_cell.length_a   1.000
_cell.length_b   1.000
_cell.length_c   1.000
_cell.angle_alpha   90.00
_cell.angle_beta   90.00
_cell.angle_gamma   90.00
#
_symmetry.space_group_name_H-M   'P 1'
#
loop_
_entity.id
_entity.type
_entity.pdbx_description
1 polymer ?
#
loop_
_entity_poly.entity_id
_entity_poly.type
_entity_poly.pdbx_seq_one_letter_code
_entity_poly.pdbx_strand_id
1 'polypeptide(L)'
;MRVHHLNCGSMCPLGRRLINGDGGWLASGHMCCHCLLIEGRNGLILVDTGLGTGDVAHPGRLGTLFNAVTRPRLLMQETALHQIRELGLDPRDVQHIVPTHLDLDHAGGLGDFPQAQVHVFTRELQAATARASLQEKGRYVPAQWAHGPKWAEHTVSGERWLGFDAIRALPDTDEEVLLVPLTGHTQGHCGVAVRTDEGWLLHCGDAYFYRGEMDADPHCTFGLKVFQNLVQMDGVQRRANQQRLHALKQAHGDEVTLFCAHDPVELTQLQRRSHGRQGRADGQGHGAQRAA
;
A
#
# COMPACT_ATOMS: atom_id res chain seq x y z
N MET A 1 15.98 -10.74 4.35
CA MET A 1 14.48 -10.66 4.36
C MET A 1 14.00 -10.46 2.93
N ARG A 2 13.04 -11.25 2.46
CA ARG A 2 12.51 -11.15 1.08
C ARG A 2 11.24 -10.31 1.07
N VAL A 3 11.16 -9.37 0.12
CA VAL A 3 9.98 -8.50 -0.06
C VAL A 3 9.49 -8.62 -1.50
N HIS A 4 8.19 -8.91 -1.67
CA HIS A 4 7.52 -8.97 -2.96
C HIS A 4 6.63 -7.75 -3.13
N HIS A 5 6.65 -7.17 -4.32
CA HIS A 5 5.79 -6.06 -4.72
C HIS A 5 4.61 -6.61 -5.54
N LEU A 6 3.41 -6.57 -4.98
CA LEU A 6 2.20 -7.13 -5.57
C LEU A 6 1.31 -6.01 -6.13
N ASN A 7 0.64 -6.29 -7.25
CA ASN A 7 -0.49 -5.47 -7.71
C ASN A 7 -1.79 -6.11 -7.23
N CYS A 8 -2.33 -5.63 -6.12
CA CYS A 8 -3.53 -6.23 -5.53
C CYS A 8 -4.82 -5.54 -5.99
N GLY A 9 -4.87 -5.11 -7.23
CA GLY A 9 -6.02 -4.52 -7.91
C GLY A 9 -5.61 -3.47 -8.94
N SER A 10 -6.19 -3.55 -10.12
CA SER A 10 -6.01 -2.56 -11.20
C SER A 10 -7.25 -1.72 -11.36
N MET A 11 -7.09 -0.41 -11.36
CA MET A 11 -8.13 0.58 -11.63
C MET A 11 -7.88 1.25 -12.98
N CYS A 12 -8.93 1.38 -13.79
CA CYS A 12 -8.82 1.86 -15.18
C CYS A 12 -9.76 3.06 -15.45
N PRO A 13 -9.61 4.18 -14.72
CA PRO A 13 -10.44 5.37 -14.93
C PRO A 13 -10.29 5.91 -16.35
N LEU A 14 -11.31 6.60 -16.86
CA LEU A 14 -11.20 7.27 -18.16
C LEU A 14 -10.27 8.48 -18.09
N GLY A 15 -9.65 8.81 -19.21
CA GLY A 15 -8.77 9.97 -19.32
C GLY A 15 -7.30 9.66 -18.97
N ARG A 16 -6.70 8.69 -19.64
CA ARG A 16 -5.31 8.28 -19.40
C ARG A 16 -4.34 9.47 -19.33
N ARG A 17 -4.51 10.46 -20.22
CA ARG A 17 -3.69 11.68 -20.20
C ARG A 17 -3.81 12.48 -18.90
N LEU A 18 -5.01 12.46 -18.28
CA LEU A 18 -5.27 13.14 -17.00
C LEU A 18 -4.73 12.37 -15.79
N ILE A 19 -4.64 11.05 -15.91
CA ILE A 19 -4.23 10.15 -14.81
C ILE A 19 -2.72 9.84 -14.90
N ASN A 20 -2.26 9.35 -16.05
CA ASN A 20 -0.89 8.88 -16.23
C ASN A 20 0.05 9.91 -16.88
N GLY A 21 -0.48 11.01 -17.43
CA GLY A 21 0.29 12.05 -18.10
C GLY A 21 0.58 11.74 -19.56
N ASP A 22 0.20 10.58 -20.07
CA ASP A 22 0.42 10.11 -21.43
C ASP A 22 -0.89 9.62 -22.09
N GLY A 23 -0.80 9.23 -23.37
CA GLY A 23 -1.93 8.64 -24.11
C GLY A 23 -3.07 9.60 -24.43
N GLY A 24 -4.22 9.05 -24.79
CA GLY A 24 -5.39 9.79 -25.25
C GLY A 24 -6.32 10.26 -24.12
N TRP A 25 -7.12 11.31 -24.40
CA TRP A 25 -8.10 11.83 -23.44
C TRP A 25 -9.23 10.85 -23.12
N LEU A 26 -9.60 9.97 -24.05
CA LEU A 26 -10.64 8.96 -23.90
C LEU A 26 -10.09 7.56 -23.61
N ALA A 27 -8.77 7.39 -23.64
CA ALA A 27 -8.16 6.12 -23.31
C ALA A 27 -8.29 5.82 -21.79
N SER A 28 -8.35 4.56 -21.43
CA SER A 28 -8.32 4.14 -20.02
C SER A 28 -6.98 4.47 -19.41
N GLY A 29 -7.01 5.13 -18.27
CA GLY A 29 -5.86 5.25 -17.38
C GLY A 29 -5.52 3.91 -16.74
N HIS A 30 -4.43 3.89 -15.98
CA HIS A 30 -4.01 2.73 -15.23
C HIS A 30 -3.47 3.18 -13.87
N MET A 31 -4.05 2.64 -12.82
CA MET A 31 -3.61 2.75 -11.43
C MET A 31 -3.55 1.34 -10.85
N CYS A 32 -2.64 1.09 -9.94
CA CYS A 32 -2.49 -0.18 -9.23
C CYS A 32 -2.92 -0.04 -7.77
N CYS A 33 -3.12 -1.16 -7.08
CA CYS A 33 -3.11 -1.23 -5.61
C CYS A 33 -1.82 -1.95 -5.22
N HIS A 34 -0.77 -1.17 -4.98
CA HIS A 34 0.55 -1.68 -4.68
C HIS A 34 0.61 -2.14 -3.24
N CYS A 35 0.75 -3.42 -3.01
CA CYS A 35 0.91 -4.03 -1.70
C CYS A 35 2.30 -4.66 -1.56
N LEU A 36 2.76 -4.85 -0.33
CA LEU A 36 3.97 -5.63 -0.06
C LEU A 36 3.62 -6.95 0.61
N LEU A 37 4.28 -8.02 0.17
CA LEU A 37 4.34 -9.27 0.91
C LEU A 37 5.78 -9.47 1.39
N ILE A 38 5.94 -9.64 2.70
CA ILE A 38 7.22 -9.81 3.38
C ILE A 38 7.30 -11.23 3.90
N GLU A 39 8.36 -11.95 3.52
CA GLU A 39 8.68 -13.25 4.09
C GLU A 39 9.46 -13.03 5.40
N GLY A 40 8.74 -13.02 6.53
CA GLY A 40 9.30 -12.92 7.87
C GLY A 40 9.75 -14.29 8.41
N ARG A 41 10.43 -14.29 9.53
CA ARG A 41 10.90 -15.53 10.18
C ARG A 41 9.77 -16.38 10.74
N ASN A 42 8.71 -15.73 11.23
CA ASN A 42 7.60 -16.38 11.92
C ASN A 42 6.31 -16.43 11.08
N GLY A 43 6.40 -16.15 9.80
CA GLY A 43 5.26 -16.12 8.89
C GLY A 43 5.32 -14.96 7.92
N LEU A 44 4.22 -14.76 7.19
CA LEU A 44 4.11 -13.71 6.18
C LEU A 44 3.49 -12.45 6.79
N ILE A 45 3.95 -11.30 6.29
CA ILE A 45 3.42 -9.99 6.66
C ILE A 45 2.94 -9.31 5.37
N LEU A 46 1.72 -8.78 5.37
CA LEU A 46 1.20 -7.95 4.28
C LEU A 46 1.21 -6.47 4.69
N VAL A 47 1.63 -5.60 3.78
CA VAL A 47 1.38 -4.16 3.83
C VAL A 47 0.32 -3.84 2.79
N ASP A 48 -0.83 -3.39 3.23
CA ASP A 48 -2.08 -3.32 2.48
C ASP A 48 -2.54 -4.68 1.91
N THR A 49 -3.79 -4.77 1.49
CA THR A 49 -4.36 -5.99 0.92
C THR A 49 -5.03 -5.78 -0.44
N GLY A 50 -5.12 -4.52 -0.87
CA GLY A 50 -5.78 -4.17 -2.13
C GLY A 50 -7.26 -4.54 -2.14
N LEU A 51 -7.77 -4.91 -3.31
CA LEU A 51 -9.10 -5.47 -3.51
C LEU A 51 -9.05 -6.98 -3.22
N GLY A 52 -9.98 -7.46 -2.38
CA GLY A 52 -10.03 -8.85 -1.96
C GLY A 52 -10.92 -9.74 -2.82
N THR A 53 -10.89 -11.04 -2.53
CA THR A 53 -11.74 -12.02 -3.22
C THR A 53 -13.23 -11.71 -3.07
N GLY A 54 -13.63 -11.17 -1.90
CA GLY A 54 -15.00 -10.75 -1.64
C GLY A 54 -15.45 -9.54 -2.49
N ASP A 55 -14.52 -8.64 -2.86
CA ASP A 55 -14.81 -7.51 -3.76
C ASP A 55 -14.97 -7.98 -5.20
N VAL A 56 -14.14 -8.95 -5.62
CA VAL A 56 -14.25 -9.58 -6.94
C VAL A 56 -15.56 -10.35 -7.08
N ALA A 57 -15.93 -11.12 -6.05
CA ALA A 57 -17.16 -11.91 -6.06
C ALA A 57 -18.43 -11.04 -5.98
N HIS A 58 -18.36 -9.91 -5.28
CA HIS A 58 -19.50 -9.03 -5.02
C HIS A 58 -19.13 -7.56 -5.28
N PRO A 59 -18.96 -7.13 -6.56
CA PRO A 59 -18.52 -5.78 -6.92
C PRO A 59 -19.39 -4.66 -6.36
N GLY A 60 -20.67 -4.94 -6.10
CA GLY A 60 -21.62 -3.99 -5.53
C GLY A 60 -21.23 -3.47 -4.14
N ARG A 61 -20.40 -4.21 -3.38
CA ARG A 61 -19.94 -3.79 -2.05
C ARG A 61 -18.99 -2.58 -2.09
N LEU A 62 -18.31 -2.36 -3.22
CA LEU A 62 -17.46 -1.18 -3.44
C LEU A 62 -18.25 0.10 -3.71
N GLY A 63 -19.54 -0.02 -3.98
CA GLY A 63 -20.43 1.10 -4.30
C GLY A 63 -20.37 1.54 -5.77
N THR A 64 -21.47 2.13 -6.22
CA THR A 64 -21.64 2.53 -7.63
C THR A 64 -20.68 3.64 -8.05
N LEU A 65 -20.45 4.61 -7.17
CA LEU A 65 -19.56 5.75 -7.48
C LEU A 65 -18.13 5.30 -7.68
N PHE A 66 -17.58 4.49 -6.75
CA PHE A 66 -16.24 3.95 -6.87
C PHE A 66 -16.09 3.14 -8.17
N ASN A 67 -16.99 2.18 -8.41
CA ASN A 67 -16.95 1.34 -9.61
C ASN A 67 -17.04 2.16 -10.91
N ALA A 68 -17.86 3.21 -10.95
CA ALA A 68 -18.02 4.05 -12.13
C ALA A 68 -16.79 4.94 -12.40
N VAL A 69 -16.16 5.48 -11.34
CA VAL A 69 -15.04 6.43 -11.45
C VAL A 69 -13.73 5.69 -11.67
N THR A 70 -13.44 4.69 -10.83
CA THR A 70 -12.14 3.99 -10.86
C THR A 70 -12.13 2.84 -11.86
N ARG A 71 -13.28 2.27 -12.20
CA ARG A 71 -13.45 1.15 -13.15
C ARG A 71 -12.49 -0.01 -12.84
N PRO A 72 -12.57 -0.59 -11.64
CA PRO A 72 -11.66 -1.65 -11.23
C PRO A 72 -11.85 -2.88 -12.11
N ARG A 73 -10.76 -3.60 -12.43
CA ARG A 73 -10.80 -4.81 -13.24
C ARG A 73 -11.38 -6.01 -12.51
N LEU A 74 -11.29 -6.03 -11.19
CA LEU A 74 -11.81 -7.08 -10.31
C LEU A 74 -11.42 -8.49 -10.76
N LEU A 75 -10.13 -8.69 -10.98
CA LEU A 75 -9.58 -9.97 -11.40
C LEU A 75 -9.13 -10.77 -10.17
N MET A 76 -9.56 -12.04 -10.07
CA MET A 76 -9.18 -12.93 -8.98
C MET A 76 -7.65 -13.09 -8.89
N GLN A 77 -6.97 -13.12 -10.03
CA GLN A 77 -5.52 -13.23 -10.15
C GLN A 77 -4.77 -12.02 -9.55
N GLU A 78 -5.43 -10.87 -9.45
CA GLU A 78 -4.85 -9.67 -8.84
C GLU A 78 -5.05 -9.64 -7.31
N THR A 79 -5.83 -10.54 -6.70
CA THR A 79 -5.96 -10.57 -5.25
C THR A 79 -4.66 -11.00 -4.56
N ALA A 80 -4.37 -10.44 -3.38
CA ALA A 80 -3.20 -10.82 -2.60
C ALA A 80 -3.19 -12.33 -2.32
N LEU A 81 -4.34 -12.90 -1.98
CA LEU A 81 -4.50 -14.34 -1.73
C LEU A 81 -4.08 -15.20 -2.91
N HIS A 82 -4.45 -14.83 -4.13
CA HIS A 82 -4.08 -15.58 -5.33
C HIS A 82 -2.59 -15.46 -5.62
N GLN A 83 -2.04 -14.24 -5.56
CA GLN A 83 -0.62 -14.00 -5.83
C GLN A 83 0.31 -14.70 -4.82
N ILE A 84 -0.08 -14.80 -3.55
CA ILE A 84 0.67 -15.56 -2.53
C ILE A 84 0.74 -17.04 -2.94
N ARG A 85 -0.35 -17.63 -3.42
CA ARG A 85 -0.37 -19.01 -3.93
C ARG A 85 0.49 -19.19 -5.17
N GLU A 86 0.47 -18.25 -6.11
CA GLU A 86 1.32 -18.26 -7.30
C GLU A 86 2.83 -18.18 -6.96
N LEU A 87 3.18 -17.55 -5.85
CA LEU A 87 4.54 -17.55 -5.31
C LEU A 87 4.92 -18.86 -4.62
N GLY A 88 3.99 -19.85 -4.54
CA GLY A 88 4.21 -21.12 -3.86
C GLY A 88 4.14 -21.03 -2.33
N LEU A 89 3.57 -19.93 -1.80
CA LEU A 89 3.42 -19.69 -0.37
C LEU A 89 1.98 -20.00 0.08
N ASP A 90 1.79 -20.28 1.37
CA ASP A 90 0.46 -20.53 1.92
C ASP A 90 -0.15 -19.24 2.49
N PRO A 91 -1.32 -18.80 1.99
CA PRO A 91 -2.01 -17.63 2.55
C PRO A 91 -2.34 -17.76 4.06
N ARG A 92 -2.40 -18.98 4.59
CA ARG A 92 -2.61 -19.23 6.03
C ARG A 92 -1.41 -18.83 6.88
N ASP A 93 -0.24 -18.66 6.27
CA ASP A 93 0.97 -18.21 6.93
C ASP A 93 1.02 -16.67 7.08
N VAL A 94 0.04 -15.93 6.55
CA VAL A 94 -0.10 -14.49 6.79
C VAL A 94 -0.51 -14.28 8.25
N GLN A 95 0.45 -13.89 9.08
CA GLN A 95 0.26 -13.66 10.51
C GLN A 95 -0.08 -12.21 10.83
N HIS A 96 0.43 -11.28 10.03
CA HIS A 96 0.27 -9.85 10.25
C HIS A 96 -0.14 -9.12 8.97
N ILE A 97 -1.05 -8.16 9.11
CA ILE A 97 -1.41 -7.20 8.07
C ILE A 97 -1.22 -5.80 8.63
N VAL A 98 -0.55 -4.95 7.89
CA VAL A 98 -0.25 -3.57 8.28
C VAL A 98 -0.84 -2.64 7.20
N PRO A 99 -2.15 -2.31 7.25
CA PRO A 99 -2.74 -1.40 6.29
C PRO A 99 -2.24 0.03 6.50
N THR A 100 -1.99 0.75 5.41
CA THR A 100 -1.70 2.17 5.45
C THR A 100 -2.90 2.97 5.95
N HIS A 101 -4.08 2.54 5.58
CA HIS A 101 -5.38 3.04 6.01
C HIS A 101 -6.50 2.04 5.62
N LEU A 102 -7.75 2.35 5.93
CA LEU A 102 -8.87 1.41 5.75
C LEU A 102 -9.80 1.77 4.59
N ASP A 103 -9.33 2.49 3.57
CA ASP A 103 -10.07 2.67 2.34
C ASP A 103 -10.27 1.34 1.61
N LEU A 104 -11.32 1.28 0.85
CA LEU A 104 -11.85 0.04 0.27
C LEU A 104 -10.87 -0.71 -0.67
N ASP A 105 -9.94 0.00 -1.28
CA ASP A 105 -8.91 -0.55 -2.17
C ASP A 105 -7.55 -0.79 -1.47
N HIS A 106 -7.51 -0.64 -0.15
CA HIS A 106 -6.40 -1.01 0.74
C HIS A 106 -6.78 -2.13 1.71
N ALA A 107 -8.03 -2.12 2.19
CA ALA A 107 -8.54 -3.07 3.17
C ALA A 107 -9.39 -4.21 2.57
N GLY A 108 -9.55 -4.24 1.25
CA GLY A 108 -10.47 -5.17 0.56
C GLY A 108 -10.20 -6.63 0.83
N GLY A 109 -8.93 -7.02 0.93
CA GLY A 109 -8.49 -8.38 1.16
C GLY A 109 -8.36 -8.79 2.62
N LEU A 110 -8.73 -7.96 3.61
CA LEU A 110 -8.65 -8.34 5.04
C LEU A 110 -9.40 -9.65 5.33
N GLY A 111 -10.56 -9.85 4.73
CA GLY A 111 -11.37 -11.06 4.89
C GLY A 111 -10.76 -12.33 4.28
N ASP A 112 -9.75 -12.21 3.42
CA ASP A 112 -9.04 -13.34 2.81
C ASP A 112 -8.03 -13.97 3.79
N PHE A 113 -7.70 -13.26 4.89
CA PHE A 113 -6.71 -13.66 5.89
C PHE A 113 -7.29 -13.56 7.32
N PRO A 114 -8.36 -14.30 7.65
CA PRO A 114 -9.10 -14.10 8.89
C PRO A 114 -8.31 -14.44 10.17
N GLN A 115 -7.20 -15.16 10.05
CA GLN A 115 -6.32 -15.50 11.17
C GLN A 115 -5.32 -14.38 11.51
N ALA A 116 -5.05 -13.47 10.56
CA ALA A 116 -4.02 -12.46 10.72
C ALA A 116 -4.39 -11.40 11.77
N GLN A 117 -3.39 -10.90 12.46
CA GLN A 117 -3.50 -9.70 13.28
C GLN A 117 -3.37 -8.46 12.40
N VAL A 118 -4.29 -7.51 12.53
CA VAL A 118 -4.34 -6.29 11.71
C VAL A 118 -3.88 -5.09 12.54
N HIS A 119 -2.74 -4.50 12.16
CA HIS A 119 -2.09 -3.38 12.85
C HIS A 119 -2.54 -2.05 12.26
N VAL A 120 -3.23 -1.23 13.03
CA VAL A 120 -3.85 0.01 12.53
C VAL A 120 -3.70 1.14 13.56
N PHE A 121 -3.62 2.38 13.10
CA PHE A 121 -3.75 3.50 14.01
C PHE A 121 -5.17 3.57 14.60
N THR A 122 -5.27 3.75 15.92
CA THR A 122 -6.54 3.88 16.66
C THR A 122 -7.47 4.90 15.99
N ARG A 123 -6.94 6.05 15.55
CA ARG A 123 -7.75 7.10 14.88
C ARG A 123 -8.35 6.63 13.57
N GLU A 124 -7.65 5.77 12.82
CA GLU A 124 -8.16 5.20 11.57
C GLU A 124 -9.31 4.22 11.85
N LEU A 125 -9.10 3.30 12.79
CA LEU A 125 -10.14 2.34 13.17
C LEU A 125 -11.38 3.03 13.75
N GLN A 126 -11.19 4.08 14.55
CA GLN A 126 -12.30 4.88 15.08
C GLN A 126 -13.09 5.55 13.96
N ALA A 127 -12.42 6.20 12.99
CA ALA A 127 -13.08 6.83 11.84
C ALA A 127 -13.81 5.79 10.96
N ALA A 128 -13.16 4.67 10.68
CA ALA A 128 -13.72 3.58 9.86
C ALA A 128 -14.92 2.90 10.54
N THR A 129 -14.94 2.83 11.86
CA THR A 129 -16.07 2.27 12.62
C THR A 129 -17.21 3.27 12.75
N ALA A 130 -16.90 4.53 13.07
CA ALA A 130 -17.91 5.57 13.29
C ALA A 130 -18.60 5.99 11.97
N ARG A 131 -17.86 6.10 10.87
CA ARG A 131 -18.36 6.53 9.55
C ARG A 131 -19.31 7.72 9.67
N ALA A 132 -18.87 8.75 10.41
CA ALA A 132 -19.71 9.85 10.86
C ALA A 132 -20.15 10.76 9.69
N SER A 133 -19.31 10.92 8.68
CA SER A 133 -19.58 11.76 7.50
C SER A 133 -20.03 10.93 6.29
N LEU A 134 -20.62 11.60 5.28
CA LEU A 134 -20.94 10.96 4.00
C LEU A 134 -19.66 10.49 3.27
N GLN A 135 -18.56 11.25 3.39
CA GLN A 135 -17.28 10.89 2.81
C GLN A 135 -16.74 9.61 3.45
N GLU A 136 -16.79 9.48 4.77
CA GLU A 136 -16.37 8.26 5.48
C GLU A 136 -17.27 7.06 5.14
N LYS A 137 -18.58 7.28 4.98
CA LYS A 137 -19.52 6.22 4.53
C LYS A 137 -19.22 5.72 3.12
N GLY A 138 -18.68 6.59 2.26
CA GLY A 138 -18.33 6.23 0.89
C GLY A 138 -16.99 5.51 0.76
N ARG A 139 -16.04 5.75 1.69
CA ARG A 139 -14.69 5.15 1.64
C ARG A 139 -14.54 3.87 2.46
N TYR A 140 -15.15 3.81 3.64
CA TYR A 140 -15.04 2.67 4.54
C TYR A 140 -16.17 1.66 4.30
N VAL A 141 -15.81 0.43 3.97
CA VAL A 141 -16.74 -0.66 3.63
C VAL A 141 -16.73 -1.73 4.73
N PRO A 142 -17.66 -1.71 5.70
CA PRO A 142 -17.65 -2.65 6.83
C PRO A 142 -17.70 -4.14 6.43
N ALA A 143 -18.23 -4.44 5.25
CA ALA A 143 -18.24 -5.81 4.73
C ALA A 143 -16.84 -6.40 4.53
N GLN A 144 -15.79 -5.56 4.37
CA GLN A 144 -14.41 -6.02 4.16
C GLN A 144 -13.77 -6.54 5.46
N TRP A 145 -14.28 -6.11 6.63
CA TRP A 145 -13.84 -6.59 7.94
C TRP A 145 -14.97 -7.20 8.79
N ALA A 146 -16.06 -7.63 8.13
CA ALA A 146 -17.19 -8.28 8.83
C ALA A 146 -16.83 -9.60 9.49
N HIS A 147 -15.70 -10.21 9.13
CA HIS A 147 -15.18 -11.42 9.79
C HIS A 147 -14.62 -11.16 11.21
N GLY A 148 -14.55 -9.90 11.66
CA GLY A 148 -14.05 -9.52 12.98
C GLY A 148 -12.54 -9.69 13.12
N PRO A 149 -11.71 -8.87 12.41
CA PRO A 149 -10.26 -8.97 12.49
C PRO A 149 -9.71 -8.84 13.91
N LYS A 150 -8.58 -9.44 14.18
CA LYS A 150 -7.83 -9.24 15.43
C LYS A 150 -7.08 -7.90 15.32
N TRP A 151 -7.73 -6.82 15.73
CA TRP A 151 -7.13 -5.49 15.68
C TRP A 151 -6.01 -5.33 16.71
N ALA A 152 -4.85 -4.85 16.26
CA ALA A 152 -3.77 -4.32 17.08
C ALA A 152 -3.73 -2.80 16.84
N GLU A 153 -4.26 -2.07 17.81
CA GLU A 153 -4.36 -0.61 17.73
C GLU A 153 -3.07 0.07 18.18
N HIS A 154 -2.62 1.05 17.41
CA HIS A 154 -1.42 1.82 17.67
C HIS A 154 -1.74 3.31 17.87
N THR A 155 -0.98 3.95 18.77
CA THR A 155 -0.99 5.40 18.98
C THR A 155 0.43 5.93 18.90
N VAL A 156 0.62 7.18 18.50
CA VAL A 156 1.96 7.79 18.40
C VAL A 156 2.62 7.76 19.79
N SER A 157 3.80 7.16 19.92
CA SER A 157 4.47 6.85 21.19
C SER A 157 5.86 7.47 21.36
N GLY A 158 6.22 8.44 20.53
CA GLY A 158 7.44 9.24 20.70
C GLY A 158 8.72 8.62 20.11
N GLU A 159 8.68 7.49 19.44
CA GLU A 159 9.80 7.02 18.60
C GLU A 159 9.98 7.94 17.39
N ARG A 160 11.23 8.08 16.94
CA ARG A 160 11.58 8.94 15.79
C ARG A 160 12.30 8.14 14.73
N TRP A 161 11.86 8.32 13.48
CA TRP A 161 12.50 7.73 12.31
C TRP A 161 12.68 8.81 11.23
N LEU A 162 13.94 9.18 10.95
CA LEU A 162 14.34 10.15 9.91
C LEU A 162 13.49 11.44 9.92
N GLY A 163 13.25 12.00 11.11
CA GLY A 163 12.48 13.23 11.31
C GLY A 163 10.97 13.04 11.41
N PHE A 164 10.45 11.83 11.23
CA PHE A 164 9.04 11.49 11.47
C PHE A 164 8.85 10.87 12.85
N ASP A 165 7.65 11.03 13.41
CA ASP A 165 7.20 10.14 14.47
C ASP A 165 7.00 8.76 13.85
N ALA A 166 7.30 7.72 14.60
CA ALA A 166 7.17 6.34 14.12
C ALA A 166 6.78 5.41 15.28
N ILE A 167 6.20 4.27 14.95
CA ILE A 167 5.82 3.24 15.91
C ILE A 167 6.18 1.90 15.31
N ARG A 168 6.87 1.07 16.07
CA ARG A 168 7.13 -0.32 15.68
C ARG A 168 5.81 -1.09 15.65
N ALA A 169 5.38 -1.52 14.47
CA ALA A 169 4.12 -2.25 14.30
C ALA A 169 4.19 -3.65 14.90
N LEU A 170 5.36 -4.30 14.82
CA LEU A 170 5.59 -5.69 15.21
C LEU A 170 6.69 -5.76 16.30
N PRO A 171 6.40 -5.35 17.55
CA PRO A 171 7.44 -5.25 18.60
C PRO A 171 8.04 -6.60 19.02
N ASP A 172 7.27 -7.69 18.83
CA ASP A 172 7.66 -9.03 19.26
C ASP A 172 8.32 -9.86 18.13
N THR A 173 8.70 -9.22 17.02
CA THR A 173 9.33 -9.85 15.87
C THR A 173 10.69 -9.23 15.58
N ASP A 174 11.53 -9.94 14.80
CA ASP A 174 12.82 -9.42 14.34
C ASP A 174 12.69 -8.45 13.15
N GLU A 175 11.51 -8.41 12.52
CA GLU A 175 11.22 -7.55 11.39
C GLU A 175 11.01 -6.10 11.84
N GLU A 176 11.80 -5.18 11.29
CA GLU A 176 11.61 -3.75 11.54
C GLU A 176 10.54 -3.20 10.58
N VAL A 177 9.31 -3.17 11.05
CA VAL A 177 8.15 -2.58 10.36
C VAL A 177 7.62 -1.44 11.21
N LEU A 178 7.68 -0.21 10.66
CA LEU A 178 7.27 1.00 11.35
C LEU A 178 6.03 1.61 10.71
N LEU A 179 5.07 2.02 11.54
CA LEU A 179 3.98 2.91 11.14
C LEU A 179 4.46 4.35 11.26
N VAL A 180 4.40 5.09 10.17
CA VAL A 180 4.80 6.49 10.07
C VAL A 180 3.56 7.35 9.84
N PRO A 181 3.11 8.19 10.78
CA PRO A 181 1.90 8.99 10.61
C PRO A 181 2.01 9.95 9.42
N LEU A 182 1.12 9.78 8.44
CA LEU A 182 1.00 10.60 7.23
C LEU A 182 -0.46 11.04 7.05
N THR A 183 -1.07 11.53 8.14
CA THR A 183 -2.47 11.92 8.18
C THR A 183 -2.82 12.99 7.15
N GLY A 184 -4.08 13.01 6.72
CA GLY A 184 -4.61 14.02 5.79
C GLY A 184 -5.42 13.41 4.64
N HIS A 185 -4.99 12.30 4.05
CA HIS A 185 -5.83 11.51 3.16
C HIS A 185 -7.00 10.89 3.94
N THR A 186 -6.70 10.14 4.98
CA THR A 186 -7.65 9.80 6.05
C THR A 186 -7.19 10.36 7.38
N GLN A 187 -8.01 10.18 8.44
CA GLN A 187 -7.70 10.70 9.77
C GLN A 187 -6.54 9.97 10.45
N GLY A 188 -6.35 8.71 10.16
CA GLY A 188 -5.30 7.86 10.71
C GLY A 188 -4.36 7.27 9.67
N HIS A 189 -4.36 7.80 8.43
CA HIS A 189 -3.45 7.36 7.37
C HIS A 189 -2.00 7.38 7.82
N CYS A 190 -1.26 6.32 7.48
CA CYS A 190 0.17 6.18 7.74
C CYS A 190 0.93 5.68 6.50
N GLY A 191 2.22 5.93 6.48
CA GLY A 191 3.16 5.14 5.69
C GLY A 191 3.63 3.94 6.48
N VAL A 192 4.12 2.93 5.79
CA VAL A 192 4.71 1.73 6.40
C VAL A 192 6.16 1.62 5.93
N ALA A 193 7.10 1.85 6.86
CA ALA A 193 8.53 1.71 6.59
C ALA A 193 8.98 0.28 6.97
N VAL A 194 9.63 -0.38 6.02
CA VAL A 194 10.13 -1.75 6.14
C VAL A 194 11.63 -1.75 5.99
N ARG A 195 12.38 -2.23 7.00
CA ARG A 195 13.82 -2.38 6.92
C ARG A 195 14.16 -3.57 6.04
N THR A 196 15.05 -3.37 5.08
CA THR A 196 15.58 -4.42 4.22
C THR A 196 17.11 -4.45 4.31
N ASP A 197 17.75 -5.45 3.70
CA ASP A 197 19.20 -5.54 3.64
C ASP A 197 19.86 -4.37 2.85
N GLU A 198 19.05 -3.59 2.12
CA GLU A 198 19.51 -2.49 1.26
C GLU A 198 19.09 -1.10 1.75
N GLY A 199 18.49 -1.01 2.90
CA GLY A 199 17.92 0.24 3.43
C GLY A 199 16.45 0.09 3.74
N TRP A 200 15.74 1.20 3.67
CA TRP A 200 14.32 1.25 3.98
C TRP A 200 13.46 1.28 2.72
N LEU A 201 12.37 0.52 2.72
CA LEU A 201 11.25 0.71 1.82
C LEU A 201 10.16 1.48 2.58
N LEU A 202 9.74 2.62 2.08
CA LEU A 202 8.61 3.36 2.65
C LEU A 202 7.42 3.31 1.69
N HIS A 203 6.45 2.47 2.01
CA HIS A 203 5.13 2.49 1.38
C HIS A 203 4.36 3.70 1.89
N CYS A 204 4.18 4.72 1.06
CA CYS A 204 3.58 5.99 1.46
C CYS A 204 2.03 5.96 1.43
N GLY A 205 1.41 4.83 1.07
CA GLY A 205 -0.04 4.75 0.87
C GLY A 205 -0.52 5.84 -0.09
N ASP A 206 -1.53 6.59 0.34
CA ASP A 206 -2.19 7.65 -0.40
C ASP A 206 -1.74 9.07 0.02
N ALA A 207 -0.54 9.17 0.61
CA ALA A 207 0.05 10.48 0.89
C ALA A 207 0.38 11.26 -0.41
N TYR A 208 0.64 10.54 -1.50
CA TYR A 208 0.72 11.04 -2.87
C TYR A 208 0.26 9.94 -3.85
N PHE A 209 0.00 10.31 -5.13
CA PHE A 209 -0.56 9.39 -6.13
C PHE A 209 0.27 9.28 -7.41
N TYR A 210 1.24 10.16 -7.59
CA TYR A 210 2.04 10.24 -8.80
C TYR A 210 3.52 10.43 -8.47
N ARG A 211 4.37 9.59 -9.01
CA ARG A 211 5.83 9.62 -8.77
C ARG A 211 6.47 10.99 -8.93
N GLY A 212 5.96 11.81 -9.88
CA GLY A 212 6.46 13.17 -10.12
C GLY A 212 6.28 14.13 -8.95
N GLU A 213 5.40 13.80 -7.97
CA GLU A 213 5.24 14.60 -6.75
C GLU A 213 6.46 14.50 -5.83
N MET A 214 7.31 13.49 -6.07
CA MET A 214 8.55 13.24 -5.33
C MET A 214 9.82 13.54 -6.16
N ASP A 215 9.69 14.11 -7.35
CA ASP A 215 10.84 14.55 -8.16
C ASP A 215 11.46 15.85 -7.61
N ALA A 216 12.68 16.19 -8.05
CA ALA A 216 13.36 17.41 -7.65
C ALA A 216 12.53 18.68 -7.96
N ASP A 217 11.77 18.66 -9.06
CA ASP A 217 10.73 19.64 -9.39
C ASP A 217 9.36 18.96 -9.30
N PRO A 218 8.67 19.07 -8.14
CA PRO A 218 7.45 18.31 -7.88
C PRO A 218 6.30 18.68 -8.80
N HIS A 219 5.73 17.70 -9.47
CA HIS A 219 4.59 17.89 -10.36
C HIS A 219 3.62 16.71 -10.27
N CYS A 220 2.36 16.97 -10.58
CA CYS A 220 1.31 15.94 -10.61
C CYS A 220 0.44 16.14 -11.83
N THR A 221 -0.09 15.05 -12.38
CA THR A 221 -1.09 15.12 -13.46
C THR A 221 -2.35 15.83 -12.97
N PHE A 222 -3.03 16.52 -13.90
CA PHE A 222 -4.19 17.33 -13.54
C PHE A 222 -5.32 16.50 -12.90
N GLY A 223 -5.63 15.33 -13.46
CA GLY A 223 -6.70 14.47 -12.93
C GLY A 223 -6.39 13.95 -11.52
N LEU A 224 -5.16 13.46 -11.29
CA LEU A 224 -4.77 13.01 -9.95
C LEU A 224 -4.70 14.15 -8.94
N LYS A 225 -4.27 15.35 -9.35
CA LYS A 225 -4.29 16.52 -8.49
C LYS A 225 -5.71 16.90 -8.05
N VAL A 226 -6.68 16.85 -8.99
CA VAL A 226 -8.10 17.07 -8.66
C VAL A 226 -8.61 15.95 -7.75
N PHE A 227 -8.33 14.70 -8.10
CA PHE A 227 -8.78 13.53 -7.33
C PHE A 227 -8.29 13.59 -5.88
N GLN A 228 -6.99 13.80 -5.65
CA GLN A 228 -6.42 13.92 -4.31
C GLN A 228 -7.14 15.00 -3.46
N ASN A 229 -7.45 16.14 -4.08
CA ASN A 229 -8.16 17.23 -3.38
C ASN A 229 -9.61 16.89 -3.05
N LEU A 230 -10.26 16.03 -3.83
CA LEU A 230 -11.66 15.61 -3.57
C LEU A 230 -11.73 14.53 -2.49
N VAL A 231 -10.77 13.61 -2.43
CA VAL A 231 -10.83 12.46 -1.51
C VAL A 231 -10.16 12.71 -0.16
N GLN A 232 -9.34 13.75 -0.02
CA GLN A 232 -8.64 14.06 1.24
C GLN A 232 -9.60 14.48 2.36
N MET A 233 -9.30 14.10 3.60
CA MET A 233 -10.03 14.53 4.81
C MET A 233 -9.47 15.85 5.36
N ASP A 234 -8.15 16.04 5.29
CA ASP A 234 -7.44 17.27 5.69
C ASP A 234 -6.35 17.62 4.67
N GLY A 235 -6.66 18.57 3.81
CA GLY A 235 -5.74 19.00 2.76
C GLY A 235 -4.51 19.77 3.27
N VAL A 236 -4.55 20.34 4.46
CA VAL A 236 -3.38 21.04 5.06
C VAL A 236 -2.38 19.99 5.51
N GLN A 237 -2.82 19.00 6.29
CA GLN A 237 -1.96 17.93 6.77
C GLN A 237 -1.40 17.08 5.62
N ARG A 238 -2.25 16.70 4.64
CA ARG A 238 -1.78 15.92 3.49
C ARG A 238 -0.65 16.62 2.75
N ARG A 239 -0.81 17.91 2.42
CA ARG A 239 0.24 18.66 1.70
C ARG A 239 1.50 18.84 2.56
N ALA A 240 1.36 19.08 3.86
CA ALA A 240 2.50 19.15 4.76
C ALA A 240 3.28 17.84 4.81
N ASN A 241 2.58 16.70 4.88
CA ASN A 241 3.21 15.37 4.84
C ASN A 241 3.85 15.08 3.47
N GLN A 242 3.22 15.48 2.38
CA GLN A 242 3.80 15.39 1.03
C GLN A 242 5.14 16.14 0.92
N GLN A 243 5.21 17.37 1.45
CA GLN A 243 6.45 18.16 1.51
C GLN A 243 7.51 17.50 2.38
N ARG A 244 7.15 16.90 3.51
CA ARG A 244 8.07 16.14 4.36
C ARG A 244 8.60 14.88 3.65
N LEU A 245 7.76 14.15 2.93
CA LEU A 245 8.18 12.99 2.12
C LEU A 245 9.13 13.41 1.00
N HIS A 246 8.82 14.51 0.31
CA HIS A 246 9.72 15.08 -0.70
C HIS A 246 11.08 15.42 -0.08
N ALA A 247 11.12 16.13 1.06
CA ALA A 247 12.37 16.45 1.76
C ALA A 247 13.12 15.19 2.21
N LEU A 248 12.42 14.16 2.70
CA LEU A 248 13.01 12.87 3.05
C LEU A 248 13.70 12.22 1.83
N LYS A 249 13.04 12.19 0.67
CA LYS A 249 13.61 11.65 -0.56
C LYS A 249 14.86 12.40 -0.99
N GLN A 250 14.88 13.73 -0.87
CA GLN A 250 16.05 14.54 -1.24
C GLN A 250 17.23 14.34 -0.27
N ALA A 251 16.96 14.19 1.03
CA ALA A 251 17.98 14.06 2.05
C ALA A 251 18.50 12.63 2.24
N HIS A 252 17.65 11.62 2.02
CA HIS A 252 17.90 10.22 2.38
C HIS A 252 17.57 9.24 1.25
N GLY A 253 17.54 9.71 -0.02
CA GLY A 253 17.20 8.87 -1.17
C GLY A 253 18.15 7.68 -1.42
N ASP A 254 19.37 7.72 -0.88
CA ASP A 254 20.32 6.62 -0.96
C ASP A 254 20.00 5.48 0.03
N GLU A 255 19.28 5.77 1.11
CA GLU A 255 18.93 4.80 2.16
C GLU A 255 17.44 4.49 2.27
N VAL A 256 16.56 5.33 1.66
CA VAL A 256 15.10 5.17 1.69
C VAL A 256 14.53 5.18 0.29
N THR A 257 13.90 4.10 -0.11
CA THR A 257 13.10 4.02 -1.33
C THR A 257 11.64 4.29 -0.99
N LEU A 258 11.10 5.44 -1.46
CA LEU A 258 9.70 5.81 -1.32
C LEU A 258 8.89 5.37 -2.54
N PHE A 259 7.64 4.96 -2.31
CA PHE A 259 6.66 4.69 -3.36
C PHE A 259 5.23 4.84 -2.81
N CYS A 260 4.28 5.16 -3.69
CA CYS A 260 2.86 5.25 -3.33
C CYS A 260 2.08 4.00 -3.74
N ALA A 261 0.81 3.95 -3.33
CA ALA A 261 -0.05 2.82 -3.62
C ALA A 261 -0.51 2.73 -5.09
N HIS A 262 -0.54 3.84 -5.82
CA HIS A 262 -1.30 3.91 -7.06
C HIS A 262 -0.49 4.20 -8.34
N ASP A 263 0.83 4.38 -8.25
CA ASP A 263 1.68 4.61 -9.44
C ASP A 263 2.19 3.28 -10.03
N PRO A 264 1.71 2.85 -11.21
CA PRO A 264 2.11 1.59 -11.82
C PRO A 264 3.57 1.59 -12.31
N VAL A 265 4.18 2.77 -12.48
CA VAL A 265 5.59 2.89 -12.88
C VAL A 265 6.49 2.57 -11.69
N GLU A 266 6.19 3.11 -10.50
CA GLU A 266 6.90 2.78 -9.26
C GLU A 266 6.81 1.28 -8.96
N LEU A 267 5.59 0.71 -9.04
CA LEU A 267 5.39 -0.74 -8.87
C LEU A 267 6.27 -1.56 -9.85
N THR A 268 6.21 -1.25 -11.14
CA THR A 268 6.96 -1.99 -12.16
C THR A 268 8.48 -1.90 -11.94
N GLN A 269 8.98 -0.74 -11.54
CA GLN A 269 10.40 -0.54 -11.25
C GLN A 269 10.86 -1.37 -10.06
N LEU A 270 10.04 -1.40 -8.98
CA LEU A 270 10.36 -2.16 -7.77
C LEU A 270 10.25 -3.68 -8.00
N GLN A 271 9.25 -4.14 -8.75
CA GLN A 271 9.16 -5.54 -9.17
C GLN A 271 10.40 -6.00 -9.94
N ARG A 272 10.86 -5.21 -10.91
CA ARG A 272 12.08 -5.53 -11.69
C ARG A 272 13.33 -5.59 -10.81
N ARG A 273 13.48 -4.69 -9.83
CA ARG A 273 14.59 -4.71 -8.88
C ARG A 273 14.57 -6.00 -8.05
N SER A 274 13.41 -6.41 -7.54
CA SER A 274 13.25 -7.62 -6.75
C SER A 274 13.54 -8.90 -7.56
N HIS A 275 13.04 -9.02 -8.79
CA HIS A 275 13.29 -10.18 -9.66
C HIS A 275 14.76 -10.27 -10.16
N GLY A 276 15.40 -9.15 -10.48
CA GLY A 276 16.80 -9.14 -10.90
C GLY A 276 17.78 -9.64 -9.84
N ARG A 277 17.38 -9.63 -8.57
CA ARG A 277 18.13 -10.14 -7.43
C ARG A 277 17.94 -11.63 -7.20
N GLN A 278 16.75 -12.15 -7.45
CA GLN A 278 16.48 -13.59 -7.35
C GLN A 278 17.37 -14.37 -8.32
N GLY A 279 17.49 -13.91 -9.56
CA GLY A 279 18.35 -14.54 -10.55
C GLY A 279 19.86 -14.50 -10.22
N ARG A 280 20.31 -13.56 -9.38
CA ARG A 280 21.70 -13.50 -8.92
C ARG A 280 21.98 -14.40 -7.71
N ALA A 281 21.04 -14.52 -6.80
CA ALA A 281 21.15 -15.39 -5.63
C ALA A 281 21.14 -16.87 -6.03
N ASP A 282 20.24 -17.25 -6.94
CA ASP A 282 20.14 -18.64 -7.46
C ASP A 282 21.36 -19.02 -8.34
N GLY A 283 21.96 -18.06 -9.08
CA GLY A 283 23.15 -18.26 -9.89
C GLY A 283 24.44 -18.46 -9.10
N GLN A 284 24.55 -17.94 -7.89
CA GLN A 284 25.73 -18.12 -7.02
C GLN A 284 25.68 -19.43 -6.23
N GLY A 285 24.50 -20.00 -5.98
CA GLY A 285 24.34 -21.30 -5.31
C GLY A 285 24.76 -22.52 -6.15
N HIS A 286 24.72 -22.40 -7.48
CA HIS A 286 25.08 -23.51 -8.38
C HIS A 286 26.58 -23.57 -8.78
N GLY A 287 27.34 -22.51 -8.50
CA GLY A 287 28.79 -22.46 -8.79
C GLY A 287 29.68 -23.19 -7.76
N ALA A 288 29.20 -23.39 -6.55
CA ALA A 288 29.99 -23.96 -5.43
C ALA A 288 29.98 -25.50 -5.36
N GLN A 289 29.15 -26.19 -6.13
CA GLN A 289 29.04 -27.66 -6.12
C GLN A 289 29.76 -28.36 -7.27
N ARG A 290 30.53 -27.66 -8.11
CA ARG A 290 31.31 -28.29 -9.22
C ARG A 290 32.84 -28.28 -9.03
N ALA A 291 33.34 -28.01 -7.85
CA ALA A 291 34.77 -28.07 -7.52
C ALA A 291 34.98 -28.84 -6.23
N ALA A 292 34.69 -30.13 -6.26
CA ALA A 292 35.17 -31.13 -5.27
C ALA A 292 35.25 -32.50 -5.98
#